data_ef716b73bbc6785b12068795a2b434d2
#
_entry.id   ef716b73bbc6785b12068795a2b434d2
#
_cell.length_a   1.000
_cell.length_b   1.000
_cell.length_c   1.000
_cell.angle_alpha   90.00
_cell.angle_beta   90.00
_cell.angle_gamma   90.00
#
_symmetry.space_group_name_H-M   'P 1'
#
loop_
_entity.id
_entity.type
_entity.pdbx_description
1 polymer ?
#
loop_
_entity_poly.entity_id
_entity_poly.type
_entity_poly.pdbx_seq_one_letter_code
_entity_poly.pdbx_strand_id
1 'polypeptide(L)'
;MALFYYQALERNGRKTKGMIEADSARHARQLLRGKDLIPVHIEARLNASSGGMLQRRRHAHRRVAAADLALFTRQLATLVQAAMPLETCLQAVSEQSEKLHVKSLGMALRSRIQEGYTLSDSLREHPRVFDSLFCSMVAAGEKSGHLDVVLNRLADYTEQRQRLKSRLLQAMLYPLVLLVVATGVVTILLTAVVPKIIEQFDHLGHALPASTRMLIAMSDTLQTSGVYWLVGLLGLLVLGQRLLKNPAMRLRWDKTLLRLPVTGRVARGLNTARFSRTLSILTASSVPLLEGIQNAAAVSANRYVEQQLLLAADRVREGSSLRAALAELRLFPPMMLYMIASGEQSGELETMLEQAAVNQEREFDTQVGLALGLFEPALVVMMAGVVLFIVIAILEPMLQLNNMVGM
;
A
#
# COMPACT_ATOMS: atom_id res chain seq x y z
N MET A 1 -22.90 4.35 -29.15
CA MET A 1 -23.49 3.38 -28.23
C MET A 1 -23.46 3.94 -26.81
N ALA A 2 -24.53 3.85 -26.01
CA ALA A 2 -24.59 4.38 -24.66
C ALA A 2 -24.45 3.22 -23.65
N LEU A 3 -23.81 3.50 -22.50
CA LEU A 3 -23.62 2.51 -21.45
C LEU A 3 -24.84 2.56 -20.51
N PHE A 4 -25.50 1.42 -20.33
CA PHE A 4 -26.66 1.27 -19.45
C PHE A 4 -26.28 0.46 -18.21
N TYR A 5 -26.57 1.01 -17.03
CA TYR A 5 -26.53 0.26 -15.78
C TYR A 5 -27.86 -0.48 -15.60
N TYR A 6 -27.78 -1.78 -15.28
CA TYR A 6 -28.96 -2.56 -15.04
C TYR A 6 -28.95 -3.28 -13.70
N GLN A 7 -30.12 -3.45 -13.14
CA GLN A 7 -30.41 -4.40 -12.08
C GLN A 7 -31.39 -5.40 -12.64
N ALA A 8 -31.05 -6.68 -12.61
CA ALA A 8 -31.87 -7.75 -13.16
C ALA A 8 -32.01 -8.90 -12.15
N LEU A 9 -33.05 -9.71 -12.34
CA LEU A 9 -33.27 -10.96 -11.62
C LEU A 9 -32.89 -12.12 -12.53
N GLU A 10 -32.10 -13.04 -12.04
CA GLU A 10 -31.88 -14.34 -12.66
C GLU A 10 -33.14 -15.24 -12.47
N ARG A 11 -33.29 -16.32 -13.26
CA ARG A 11 -34.39 -17.28 -13.12
C ARG A 11 -34.50 -17.91 -11.73
N ASN A 12 -33.40 -17.95 -10.97
CA ASN A 12 -33.33 -18.44 -9.58
C ASN A 12 -33.77 -17.39 -8.53
N GLY A 13 -34.20 -16.20 -8.96
CA GLY A 13 -34.62 -15.10 -8.07
C GLY A 13 -33.46 -14.24 -7.50
N ARG A 14 -32.21 -14.53 -7.88
CA ARG A 14 -31.05 -13.79 -7.42
C ARG A 14 -30.97 -12.44 -8.14
N LYS A 15 -30.71 -11.36 -7.36
CA LYS A 15 -30.51 -10.01 -7.92
C LYS A 15 -29.08 -9.87 -8.44
N THR A 16 -28.93 -9.60 -9.73
CA THR A 16 -27.67 -9.33 -10.40
C THR A 16 -27.63 -7.88 -10.88
N LYS A 17 -26.48 -7.24 -10.74
CA LYS A 17 -26.24 -5.86 -11.19
C LYS A 17 -25.08 -5.86 -12.18
N GLY A 18 -25.20 -5.09 -13.25
CA GLY A 18 -24.16 -5.01 -14.26
C GLY A 18 -24.29 -3.79 -15.15
N MET A 19 -23.42 -3.73 -16.16
CA MET A 19 -23.45 -2.72 -17.21
C MET A 19 -23.56 -3.42 -18.56
N ILE A 20 -24.35 -2.85 -19.47
CA ILE A 20 -24.52 -3.33 -20.83
C ILE A 20 -24.46 -2.14 -21.80
N GLU A 21 -23.83 -2.35 -22.92
CA GLU A 21 -23.73 -1.36 -23.98
C GLU A 21 -24.88 -1.55 -24.97
N ALA A 22 -25.63 -0.48 -25.22
CA ALA A 22 -26.74 -0.51 -26.13
C ALA A 22 -27.01 0.88 -26.73
N ASP A 23 -27.69 0.93 -27.87
CA ASP A 23 -28.04 2.20 -28.52
C ASP A 23 -29.24 2.89 -27.86
N SER A 24 -30.09 2.12 -27.16
CA SER A 24 -31.25 2.64 -26.45
C SER A 24 -31.61 1.76 -25.23
N ALA A 25 -32.36 2.30 -24.29
CA ALA A 25 -32.88 1.54 -23.14
C ALA A 25 -33.76 0.35 -23.55
N ARG A 26 -34.38 0.44 -24.72
CA ARG A 26 -35.19 -0.64 -25.29
C ARG A 26 -34.29 -1.78 -25.82
N HIS A 27 -33.21 -1.43 -26.48
CA HIS A 27 -32.20 -2.39 -26.95
C HIS A 27 -31.49 -3.07 -25.77
N ALA A 28 -31.14 -2.31 -24.73
CA ALA A 28 -30.57 -2.86 -23.49
C ALA A 28 -31.50 -3.92 -22.84
N ARG A 29 -32.84 -3.69 -22.81
CA ARG A 29 -33.80 -4.65 -22.32
C ARG A 29 -33.84 -5.92 -23.15
N GLN A 30 -33.76 -5.81 -24.48
CA GLN A 30 -33.74 -6.98 -25.38
C GLN A 30 -32.49 -7.82 -25.15
N LEU A 31 -31.30 -7.19 -25.06
CA LEU A 31 -30.03 -7.86 -24.81
C LEU A 31 -30.02 -8.59 -23.46
N LEU A 32 -30.62 -8.00 -22.42
CA LEU A 32 -30.72 -8.63 -21.10
C LEU A 32 -31.67 -9.83 -21.11
N ARG A 33 -32.81 -9.72 -21.81
CA ARG A 33 -33.71 -10.85 -21.99
C ARG A 33 -33.10 -11.99 -22.78
N GLY A 34 -32.27 -11.69 -23.79
CA GLY A 34 -31.49 -12.69 -24.52
C GLY A 34 -30.43 -13.41 -23.66
N LYS A 35 -30.06 -12.84 -22.51
CA LYS A 35 -29.20 -13.45 -21.51
C LYS A 35 -29.93 -14.08 -20.32
N ASP A 36 -31.24 -14.37 -20.48
CA ASP A 36 -32.14 -14.93 -19.43
C ASP A 36 -32.20 -14.08 -18.14
N LEU A 37 -31.97 -12.78 -18.25
CA LEU A 37 -32.05 -11.84 -17.15
C LEU A 37 -33.31 -10.98 -17.26
N ILE A 38 -34.12 -10.95 -16.18
CA ILE A 38 -35.32 -10.11 -16.10
C ILE A 38 -34.91 -8.72 -15.59
N PRO A 39 -34.88 -7.68 -16.43
CA PRO A 39 -34.48 -6.36 -16.03
C PRO A 39 -35.52 -5.72 -15.09
N VAL A 40 -35.10 -5.36 -13.89
CA VAL A 40 -35.94 -4.67 -12.89
C VAL A 40 -35.72 -3.14 -13.01
N HIS A 41 -34.51 -2.70 -13.24
CA HIS A 41 -34.18 -1.28 -13.37
C HIS A 41 -33.08 -1.10 -14.42
N ILE A 42 -33.25 -0.12 -15.31
CA ILE A 42 -32.26 0.22 -16.34
C ILE A 42 -32.17 1.73 -16.40
N GLU A 43 -30.98 2.25 -16.15
CA GLU A 43 -30.66 3.67 -16.28
C GLU A 43 -29.64 3.89 -17.38
N ALA A 44 -29.96 4.79 -18.32
CA ALA A 44 -28.99 5.24 -19.31
C ALA A 44 -27.94 6.12 -18.65
N ARG A 45 -26.69 5.75 -18.78
CA ARG A 45 -25.57 6.62 -18.38
C ARG A 45 -25.23 7.52 -19.57
N LEU A 46 -26.13 8.48 -19.85
CA LEU A 46 -25.86 9.53 -20.81
C LEU A 46 -24.62 10.33 -20.35
N ASN A 47 -23.74 10.64 -21.27
CA ASN A 47 -22.63 11.57 -21.07
C ASN A 47 -23.11 12.80 -20.30
N ALA A 48 -22.59 13.01 -19.11
CA ALA A 48 -23.12 13.92 -18.14
C ALA A 48 -22.94 15.37 -18.54
N SER A 49 -24.03 15.97 -18.94
CA SER A 49 -24.26 17.39 -18.66
C SER A 49 -25.42 17.48 -17.68
N SER A 50 -25.16 18.07 -16.52
CA SER A 50 -26.10 18.54 -15.49
C SER A 50 -26.99 17.49 -14.79
N GLY A 51 -26.61 17.12 -13.58
CA GLY A 51 -27.51 16.51 -12.60
C GLY A 51 -26.98 15.24 -11.93
N GLY A 52 -25.97 15.33 -11.09
CA GLY A 52 -25.50 14.15 -10.34
C GLY A 52 -24.09 14.25 -9.78
N MET A 53 -23.62 15.45 -9.47
CA MET A 53 -22.26 15.70 -8.98
C MET A 53 -21.89 14.93 -7.71
N LEU A 54 -22.84 14.56 -6.89
CA LEU A 54 -22.64 13.85 -5.62
C LEU A 54 -22.54 12.33 -5.78
N GLN A 55 -23.27 11.72 -6.72
CA GLN A 55 -23.15 10.28 -7.01
C GLN A 55 -21.92 9.96 -7.88
N ARG A 56 -21.55 10.85 -8.82
CA ARG A 56 -20.34 10.73 -9.65
C ARG A 56 -19.07 10.76 -8.79
N ARG A 57 -19.03 11.57 -7.72
CA ARG A 57 -17.91 11.62 -6.76
C ARG A 57 -17.75 10.32 -5.95
N ARG A 58 -18.81 9.58 -5.65
CA ARG A 58 -18.72 8.35 -4.83
C ARG A 58 -18.22 7.13 -5.62
N HIS A 59 -18.49 7.00 -6.91
CA HIS A 59 -18.04 5.85 -7.73
C HIS A 59 -16.67 6.09 -8.37
N ALA A 60 -16.34 7.32 -8.76
CA ALA A 60 -15.01 7.69 -9.23
C ALA A 60 -13.93 7.66 -8.12
N HIS A 61 -14.31 7.45 -6.86
CA HIS A 61 -13.42 7.52 -5.70
C HIS A 61 -12.95 6.16 -5.18
N ARG A 62 -13.42 5.03 -5.72
CA ARG A 62 -12.89 3.73 -5.31
C ARG A 62 -11.55 3.49 -5.99
N ARG A 63 -10.49 3.44 -5.18
CA ARG A 63 -9.15 3.03 -5.62
C ARG A 63 -9.22 1.57 -6.09
N VAL A 64 -8.65 1.29 -7.26
CA VAL A 64 -8.40 -0.08 -7.70
C VAL A 64 -7.37 -0.67 -6.75
N ALA A 65 -7.63 -1.86 -6.21
CA ALA A 65 -6.65 -2.52 -5.36
C ALA A 65 -5.41 -2.91 -6.18
N ALA A 66 -4.24 -2.92 -5.54
CA ALA A 66 -3.00 -3.26 -6.23
C ALA A 66 -3.03 -4.67 -6.87
N ALA A 67 -3.74 -5.62 -6.23
CA ALA A 67 -3.95 -6.96 -6.78
C ALA A 67 -4.79 -6.95 -8.07
N ASP A 68 -5.83 -6.13 -8.09
CA ASP A 68 -6.70 -6.01 -9.26
C ASP A 68 -5.99 -5.33 -10.43
N LEU A 69 -5.15 -4.33 -10.12
CA LEU A 69 -4.31 -3.67 -11.13
C LEU A 69 -3.29 -4.65 -11.70
N ALA A 70 -2.61 -5.44 -10.87
CA ALA A 70 -1.65 -6.43 -11.31
C ALA A 70 -2.30 -7.48 -12.24
N LEU A 71 -3.47 -8.00 -11.85
CA LEU A 71 -4.23 -8.94 -12.67
C LEU A 71 -4.67 -8.32 -14.00
N PHE A 72 -5.25 -7.11 -13.95
CA PHE A 72 -5.65 -6.37 -15.15
C PHE A 72 -4.47 -6.17 -16.11
N THR A 73 -3.31 -5.73 -15.59
CA THR A 73 -2.12 -5.49 -16.39
C THR A 73 -1.58 -6.78 -16.98
N ARG A 74 -1.54 -7.88 -16.22
CA ARG A 74 -1.09 -9.19 -16.71
C ARG A 74 -1.98 -9.73 -17.82
N GLN A 75 -3.30 -9.68 -17.63
CA GLN A 75 -4.26 -10.12 -18.66
C GLN A 75 -4.13 -9.28 -19.92
N LEU A 76 -4.02 -7.96 -19.79
CA LEU A 76 -3.83 -7.06 -20.94
C LEU A 76 -2.52 -7.37 -21.67
N ALA A 77 -1.40 -7.53 -20.94
CA ALA A 77 -0.10 -7.86 -21.50
C ALA A 77 -0.13 -9.18 -22.29
N THR A 78 -0.75 -10.23 -21.72
CA THR A 78 -0.86 -11.54 -22.37
C THR A 78 -1.64 -11.48 -23.68
N LEU A 79 -2.75 -10.74 -23.70
CA LEU A 79 -3.57 -10.62 -24.91
C LEU A 79 -2.90 -9.76 -25.98
N VAL A 80 -2.22 -8.68 -25.59
CA VAL A 80 -1.45 -7.84 -26.53
C VAL A 80 -0.24 -8.60 -27.07
N GLN A 81 0.43 -9.42 -26.26
CA GLN A 81 1.51 -10.30 -26.70
C GLN A 81 1.02 -11.35 -27.73
N ALA A 82 -0.24 -11.78 -27.63
CA ALA A 82 -0.88 -12.63 -28.64
C ALA A 82 -1.29 -11.87 -29.92
N ALA A 83 -0.81 -10.63 -30.09
CA ALA A 83 -1.08 -9.75 -31.23
C ALA A 83 -2.58 -9.45 -31.47
N MET A 84 -3.40 -9.51 -30.42
CA MET A 84 -4.81 -9.14 -30.50
C MET A 84 -4.96 -7.60 -30.54
N PRO A 85 -5.92 -7.05 -31.27
CA PRO A 85 -6.22 -5.63 -31.27
C PRO A 85 -6.48 -5.11 -29.85
N LEU A 86 -5.88 -3.97 -29.50
CA LEU A 86 -5.91 -3.40 -28.15
C LEU A 86 -7.35 -3.20 -27.64
N GLU A 87 -8.26 -2.78 -28.53
CA GLU A 87 -9.68 -2.63 -28.21
C GLU A 87 -10.32 -3.96 -27.76
N THR A 88 -10.01 -5.04 -28.46
CA THR A 88 -10.52 -6.40 -28.16
C THR A 88 -9.91 -6.90 -26.85
N CYS A 89 -8.62 -6.62 -26.60
CA CYS A 89 -7.96 -6.94 -25.33
C CYS A 89 -8.66 -6.26 -24.15
N LEU A 90 -8.90 -4.95 -24.26
CA LEU A 90 -9.57 -4.18 -23.19
C LEU A 90 -11.01 -4.67 -22.95
N GLN A 91 -11.73 -5.05 -23.98
CA GLN A 91 -13.04 -5.66 -23.87
C GLN A 91 -12.97 -6.97 -23.09
N ALA A 92 -12.11 -7.89 -23.51
CA ALA A 92 -11.98 -9.22 -22.90
C ALA A 92 -11.59 -9.12 -21.43
N VAL A 93 -10.61 -8.30 -21.08
CA VAL A 93 -10.18 -8.08 -19.69
C VAL A 93 -11.30 -7.45 -18.86
N SER A 94 -12.08 -6.53 -19.45
CA SER A 94 -13.22 -5.92 -18.77
C SER A 94 -14.34 -6.92 -18.49
N GLU A 95 -14.64 -7.81 -19.44
CA GLU A 95 -15.69 -8.83 -19.30
C GLU A 95 -15.32 -9.91 -18.27
N GLN A 96 -14.06 -10.30 -18.21
CA GLN A 96 -13.54 -11.27 -17.24
C GLN A 96 -13.48 -10.72 -15.80
N SER A 97 -13.49 -9.40 -15.65
CA SER A 97 -13.37 -8.78 -14.31
C SER A 97 -14.70 -8.92 -13.53
N GLU A 98 -14.63 -9.56 -12.35
CA GLU A 98 -15.77 -9.67 -11.43
C GLU A 98 -16.11 -8.33 -10.75
N LYS A 99 -15.09 -7.44 -10.61
CA LYS A 99 -15.24 -6.18 -9.89
C LYS A 99 -15.73 -5.06 -10.80
N LEU A 100 -16.91 -4.53 -10.51
CA LEU A 100 -17.56 -3.49 -11.30
C LEU A 100 -16.66 -2.26 -11.57
N HIS A 101 -15.82 -1.87 -10.63
CA HIS A 101 -14.93 -0.70 -10.81
C HIS A 101 -13.78 -0.99 -11.78
N VAL A 102 -13.27 -2.23 -11.83
CA VAL A 102 -12.25 -2.64 -12.82
C VAL A 102 -12.88 -2.77 -14.19
N LYS A 103 -14.05 -3.38 -14.26
CA LYS A 103 -14.85 -3.46 -15.50
C LYS A 103 -15.15 -2.08 -16.08
N SER A 104 -15.59 -1.13 -15.24
CA SER A 104 -15.86 0.24 -15.69
C SER A 104 -14.60 0.99 -16.15
N LEU A 105 -13.44 0.71 -15.52
CA LEU A 105 -12.16 1.26 -15.92
C LEU A 105 -11.76 0.76 -17.31
N GLY A 106 -11.77 -0.55 -17.53
CA GLY A 106 -11.41 -1.12 -18.83
C GLY A 106 -12.34 -0.69 -19.97
N MET A 107 -13.65 -0.59 -19.70
CA MET A 107 -14.61 -0.04 -20.68
C MET A 107 -14.36 1.45 -20.97
N ALA A 108 -13.97 2.26 -19.98
CA ALA A 108 -13.65 3.67 -20.19
C ALA A 108 -12.39 3.81 -21.05
N LEU A 109 -11.34 3.01 -20.77
CA LEU A 109 -10.14 2.98 -21.61
C LEU A 109 -10.46 2.56 -23.04
N ARG A 110 -11.27 1.50 -23.21
CA ARG A 110 -11.71 1.04 -24.53
C ARG A 110 -12.41 2.15 -25.31
N SER A 111 -13.36 2.86 -24.68
CA SER A 111 -14.08 3.97 -25.33
C SER A 111 -13.13 5.06 -25.83
N ARG A 112 -12.10 5.40 -25.04
CA ARG A 112 -11.10 6.40 -25.43
C ARG A 112 -10.23 5.94 -26.60
N ILE A 113 -9.84 4.65 -26.63
CA ILE A 113 -9.12 4.07 -27.76
C ILE A 113 -9.98 4.10 -29.04
N GLN A 114 -11.27 3.80 -28.96
CA GLN A 114 -12.22 3.89 -30.07
C GLN A 114 -12.41 5.33 -30.56
N GLU A 115 -12.29 6.32 -29.67
CA GLU A 115 -12.29 7.74 -30.01
C GLU A 115 -10.97 8.20 -30.69
N GLY A 116 -9.97 7.32 -30.82
CA GLY A 116 -8.67 7.59 -31.46
C GLY A 116 -7.59 8.11 -30.52
N TYR A 117 -7.80 8.12 -29.22
CA TYR A 117 -6.75 8.49 -28.25
C TYR A 117 -5.75 7.35 -28.09
N THR A 118 -4.51 7.70 -27.71
CA THR A 118 -3.50 6.70 -27.35
C THR A 118 -3.85 6.01 -26.03
N LEU A 119 -3.33 4.81 -25.80
CA LEU A 119 -3.50 4.13 -24.52
C LEU A 119 -2.88 4.95 -23.39
N SER A 120 -1.68 5.51 -23.61
CA SER A 120 -0.97 6.34 -22.63
C SER A 120 -1.78 7.58 -22.21
N ASP A 121 -2.42 8.27 -23.15
CA ASP A 121 -3.27 9.43 -22.82
C ASP A 121 -4.53 9.02 -22.07
N SER A 122 -5.14 7.90 -22.47
CA SER A 122 -6.31 7.33 -21.81
C SER A 122 -6.00 6.93 -20.36
N LEU A 123 -4.81 6.39 -20.09
CA LEU A 123 -4.34 6.03 -18.74
C LEU A 123 -4.11 7.26 -17.84
N ARG A 124 -3.57 8.37 -18.42
CA ARG A 124 -3.35 9.63 -17.71
C ARG A 124 -4.62 10.25 -17.14
N GLU A 125 -5.79 9.96 -17.72
CA GLU A 125 -7.08 10.40 -17.18
C GLU A 125 -7.42 9.72 -15.83
N HIS A 126 -6.70 8.64 -15.49
CA HIS A 126 -6.91 7.87 -14.26
C HIS A 126 -5.68 7.89 -13.31
N PRO A 127 -5.18 9.05 -12.84
CA PRO A 127 -3.92 9.18 -12.09
C PRO A 127 -3.95 8.52 -10.71
N ARG A 128 -5.12 8.10 -10.23
CA ARG A 128 -5.26 7.35 -8.97
C ARG A 128 -5.04 5.85 -9.13
N VAL A 129 -5.09 5.35 -10.36
CA VAL A 129 -4.91 3.95 -10.73
C VAL A 129 -3.55 3.75 -11.37
N PHE A 130 -3.22 4.55 -12.36
CA PHE A 130 -1.98 4.49 -13.12
C PHE A 130 -1.08 5.66 -12.70
N ASP A 131 0.10 5.32 -12.21
CA ASP A 131 1.12 6.30 -11.84
C ASP A 131 1.88 6.82 -13.07
N SER A 132 2.75 7.81 -12.87
CA SER A 132 3.53 8.41 -13.96
C SER A 132 4.43 7.39 -14.65
N LEU A 133 4.99 6.44 -13.90
CA LEU A 133 5.80 5.35 -14.44
C LEU A 133 5.01 4.54 -15.48
N PHE A 134 3.79 4.10 -15.08
CA PHE A 134 2.93 3.29 -15.95
C PHE A 134 2.63 4.02 -17.26
N CYS A 135 2.23 5.29 -17.16
CA CYS A 135 1.90 6.11 -18.33
C CYS A 135 3.11 6.38 -19.24
N SER A 136 4.28 6.67 -18.66
CA SER A 136 5.51 6.93 -19.45
C SER A 136 6.00 5.67 -20.16
N MET A 137 5.95 4.53 -19.53
CA MET A 137 6.30 3.25 -20.14
C MET A 137 5.39 2.90 -21.31
N VAL A 138 4.07 3.02 -21.11
CA VAL A 138 3.10 2.76 -22.19
C VAL A 138 3.32 3.74 -23.35
N ALA A 139 3.56 5.03 -23.08
CA ALA A 139 3.86 6.01 -24.11
C ALA A 139 5.14 5.67 -24.91
N ALA A 140 6.18 5.16 -24.22
CA ALA A 140 7.39 4.70 -24.89
C ALA A 140 7.11 3.47 -25.77
N GLY A 141 6.34 2.49 -25.26
CA GLY A 141 5.95 1.29 -26.00
C GLY A 141 5.09 1.59 -27.23
N GLU A 142 4.16 2.54 -27.13
CA GLU A 142 3.34 3.00 -28.26
C GLU A 142 4.22 3.66 -29.36
N LYS A 143 5.15 4.54 -28.94
CA LYS A 143 6.05 5.22 -29.89
C LYS A 143 7.04 4.28 -30.57
N SER A 144 7.54 3.27 -29.86
CA SER A 144 8.50 2.30 -30.40
C SER A 144 7.84 1.13 -31.14
N GLY A 145 6.52 0.97 -31.04
CA GLY A 145 5.79 -0.20 -31.57
C GLY A 145 5.95 -1.48 -30.76
N HIS A 146 6.58 -1.44 -29.57
CA HIS A 146 6.83 -2.59 -28.71
C HIS A 146 5.97 -2.55 -27.42
N LEU A 147 4.67 -2.30 -27.61
CA LEU A 147 3.73 -2.21 -26.51
C LEU A 147 3.59 -3.53 -25.72
N ASP A 148 3.71 -4.66 -26.41
CA ASP A 148 3.70 -6.01 -25.87
C ASP A 148 4.83 -6.22 -24.83
N VAL A 149 6.06 -5.86 -25.17
CA VAL A 149 7.23 -5.96 -24.28
C VAL A 149 7.04 -5.06 -23.07
N VAL A 150 6.60 -3.83 -23.27
CA VAL A 150 6.40 -2.86 -22.20
C VAL A 150 5.29 -3.28 -21.25
N LEU A 151 4.16 -3.77 -21.76
CA LEU A 151 3.06 -4.26 -20.92
C LEU A 151 3.45 -5.49 -20.12
N ASN A 152 4.27 -6.40 -20.65
CA ASN A 152 4.80 -7.53 -19.89
C ASN A 152 5.70 -7.06 -18.73
N ARG A 153 6.62 -6.10 -18.98
CA ARG A 153 7.46 -5.51 -17.91
C ARG A 153 6.62 -4.80 -16.84
N LEU A 154 5.55 -4.10 -17.24
CA LEU A 154 4.61 -3.47 -16.31
C LEU A 154 3.81 -4.51 -15.51
N ALA A 155 3.43 -5.62 -16.13
CA ALA A 155 2.78 -6.72 -15.44
C ALA A 155 3.71 -7.32 -14.37
N ASP A 156 4.96 -7.61 -14.72
CA ASP A 156 5.97 -8.11 -13.77
C ASP A 156 6.18 -7.13 -12.62
N TYR A 157 6.31 -5.84 -12.91
CA TYR A 157 6.47 -4.78 -11.90
C TYR A 157 5.27 -4.71 -10.95
N THR A 158 4.05 -4.68 -11.48
CA THR A 158 2.84 -4.57 -10.67
C THR A 158 2.62 -5.83 -9.82
N GLU A 159 2.94 -7.02 -10.33
CA GLU A 159 2.91 -8.28 -9.59
C GLU A 159 3.95 -8.32 -8.47
N GLN A 160 5.20 -7.93 -8.75
CA GLN A 160 6.26 -7.87 -7.73
C GLN A 160 5.88 -6.90 -6.60
N ARG A 161 5.38 -5.71 -6.96
CA ARG A 161 4.88 -4.73 -6.00
C ARG A 161 3.74 -5.30 -5.14
N GLN A 162 2.82 -6.04 -5.75
CA GLN A 162 1.73 -6.69 -5.06
C GLN A 162 2.22 -7.83 -4.15
N ARG A 163 3.14 -8.67 -4.62
CA ARG A 163 3.75 -9.76 -3.83
C ARG A 163 4.47 -9.21 -2.60
N LEU A 164 5.27 -8.15 -2.77
CA LEU A 164 5.95 -7.48 -1.65
C LEU A 164 4.95 -6.96 -0.62
N LYS A 165 3.89 -6.26 -1.08
CA LYS A 165 2.84 -5.76 -0.19
C LYS A 165 2.13 -6.89 0.56
N SER A 166 1.80 -7.99 -0.11
CA SER A 166 1.16 -9.15 0.51
C SER A 166 2.07 -9.82 1.54
N ARG A 167 3.36 -9.98 1.24
CA ARG A 167 4.34 -10.53 2.19
C ARG A 167 4.44 -9.67 3.45
N LEU A 168 4.54 -8.34 3.30
CA LEU A 168 4.58 -7.42 4.44
C LEU A 168 3.31 -7.50 5.30
N LEU A 169 2.12 -7.55 4.67
CA LEU A 169 0.86 -7.70 5.38
C LEU A 169 0.76 -9.03 6.12
N GLN A 170 1.17 -10.13 5.49
CA GLN A 170 1.19 -11.47 6.11
C GLN A 170 2.16 -11.51 7.29
N ALA A 171 3.36 -10.94 7.13
CA ALA A 171 4.35 -10.89 8.19
C ALA A 171 3.91 -10.04 9.40
N MET A 172 3.06 -9.04 9.19
CA MET A 172 2.49 -8.22 10.28
C MET A 172 1.27 -8.85 10.95
N LEU A 173 0.66 -9.88 10.35
CA LEU A 173 -0.55 -10.50 10.92
C LEU A 173 -0.26 -11.16 12.27
N TYR A 174 0.81 -11.94 12.36
CA TYR A 174 1.20 -12.64 13.57
C TYR A 174 1.50 -11.67 14.73
N PRO A 175 2.37 -10.65 14.58
CA PRO A 175 2.58 -9.62 15.61
C PRO A 175 1.30 -8.92 16.05
N LEU A 176 0.39 -8.64 15.12
CA LEU A 176 -0.87 -7.98 15.45
C LEU A 176 -1.77 -8.88 16.31
N VAL A 177 -1.91 -10.16 15.93
CA VAL A 177 -2.69 -11.13 16.70
C VAL A 177 -2.10 -11.29 18.11
N LEU A 178 -0.77 -11.45 18.20
CA LEU A 178 -0.09 -11.56 19.50
C LEU A 178 -0.31 -10.32 20.36
N LEU A 179 -0.20 -9.13 19.80
CA LEU A 179 -0.46 -7.86 20.51
C LEU A 179 -1.90 -7.77 21.04
N VAL A 180 -2.88 -8.17 20.21
CA VAL A 180 -4.30 -8.16 20.61
C VAL A 180 -4.56 -9.15 21.75
N VAL A 181 -4.05 -10.37 21.64
CA VAL A 181 -4.18 -11.38 22.71
C VAL A 181 -3.50 -10.90 23.99
N ALA A 182 -2.30 -10.40 23.87
CA ALA A 182 -1.52 -9.86 24.96
C ALA A 182 -2.24 -8.72 25.70
N THR A 183 -2.71 -7.74 24.96
CA THR A 183 -3.48 -6.62 25.51
C THR A 183 -4.77 -7.13 26.16
N GLY A 184 -5.44 -8.11 25.58
CA GLY A 184 -6.64 -8.74 26.14
C GLY A 184 -6.36 -9.40 27.50
N VAL A 185 -5.30 -10.20 27.60
CA VAL A 185 -4.90 -10.86 28.85
C VAL A 185 -4.58 -9.83 29.93
N VAL A 186 -3.75 -8.83 29.62
CA VAL A 186 -3.40 -7.75 30.58
C VAL A 186 -4.65 -7.01 31.03
N THR A 187 -5.55 -6.67 30.10
CA THR A 187 -6.80 -5.98 30.43
C THR A 187 -7.66 -6.82 31.36
N ILE A 188 -7.84 -8.12 31.10
CA ILE A 188 -8.62 -9.02 31.99
C ILE A 188 -7.99 -9.10 33.37
N LEU A 189 -6.66 -9.24 33.46
CA LEU A 189 -5.96 -9.28 34.74
C LEU A 189 -6.17 -7.98 35.53
N LEU A 190 -6.02 -6.83 34.92
CA LEU A 190 -6.19 -5.52 35.55
C LEU A 190 -7.64 -5.22 35.92
N THR A 191 -8.63 -5.66 35.15
CA THR A 191 -10.04 -5.30 35.40
C THR A 191 -10.81 -6.33 36.23
N ALA A 192 -10.43 -7.61 36.19
CA ALA A 192 -11.16 -8.67 36.86
C ALA A 192 -10.42 -9.28 38.07
N VAL A 193 -9.08 -9.36 37.99
CA VAL A 193 -8.29 -10.03 39.07
C VAL A 193 -7.82 -9.02 40.12
N VAL A 194 -7.21 -7.92 39.66
CA VAL A 194 -6.65 -6.90 40.56
C VAL A 194 -7.71 -6.33 41.54
N PRO A 195 -8.93 -5.92 41.16
CA PRO A 195 -9.93 -5.39 42.08
C PRO A 195 -10.32 -6.38 43.19
N LYS A 196 -10.50 -7.66 42.84
CA LYS A 196 -10.85 -8.69 43.84
C LYS A 196 -9.79 -8.87 44.91
N ILE A 197 -8.54 -8.69 44.56
CA ILE A 197 -7.42 -8.78 45.49
C ILE A 197 -7.40 -7.52 46.39
N ILE A 198 -7.66 -6.35 45.82
CA ILE A 198 -7.72 -5.08 46.54
C ILE A 198 -8.82 -5.13 47.63
N GLU A 199 -10.03 -5.58 47.30
CA GLU A 199 -11.15 -5.73 48.24
C GLU A 199 -10.76 -6.57 49.43
N GLN A 200 -9.98 -7.65 49.26
CA GLN A 200 -9.50 -8.49 50.34
C GLN A 200 -8.50 -7.77 51.26
N PHE A 201 -7.67 -6.87 50.74
CA PHE A 201 -6.67 -6.12 51.51
C PHE A 201 -7.25 -4.89 52.24
N ASP A 202 -8.21 -4.18 51.61
CA ASP A 202 -8.87 -3.03 52.25
C ASP A 202 -9.55 -3.42 53.56
N HIS A 203 -10.07 -4.65 53.67
CA HIS A 203 -10.65 -5.18 54.91
C HIS A 203 -9.61 -5.42 56.02
N LEU A 204 -8.33 -5.48 55.70
CA LEU A 204 -7.25 -5.75 56.66
C LEU A 204 -6.54 -4.49 57.19
N GLY A 205 -6.83 -3.30 56.61
CA GLY A 205 -6.35 -2.01 57.10
C GLY A 205 -4.86 -1.74 56.94
N HIS A 206 -4.15 -2.49 56.11
CA HIS A 206 -2.70 -2.37 55.92
C HIS A 206 -2.31 -1.53 54.69
N ALA A 207 -1.19 -0.82 54.79
CA ALA A 207 -0.64 -0.01 53.68
C ALA A 207 -0.13 -0.93 52.56
N LEU A 208 -0.65 -0.75 51.35
CA LEU A 208 -0.28 -1.51 50.17
C LEU A 208 1.15 -1.17 49.68
N PRO A 209 1.93 -2.15 49.22
CA PRO A 209 3.23 -1.94 48.60
C PRO A 209 3.17 -0.99 47.39
N ALA A 210 4.31 -0.38 47.05
CA ALA A 210 4.39 0.58 45.93
C ALA A 210 4.05 -0.03 44.56
N SER A 211 4.46 -1.27 44.34
CA SER A 211 4.16 -2.07 43.14
C SER A 211 2.65 -2.26 42.95
N THR A 212 1.97 -2.63 44.04
CA THR A 212 0.50 -2.84 44.05
C THR A 212 -0.25 -1.52 43.86
N ARG A 213 0.18 -0.42 44.49
CA ARG A 213 -0.42 0.91 44.30
C ARG A 213 -0.29 1.38 42.85
N MET A 214 0.85 1.14 42.21
CA MET A 214 1.04 1.45 40.78
C MET A 214 0.12 0.61 39.90
N LEU A 215 -0.05 -0.67 40.19
CA LEU A 215 -0.95 -1.56 39.47
C LEU A 215 -2.41 -1.12 39.59
N ILE A 216 -2.85 -0.70 40.80
CA ILE A 216 -4.19 -0.16 41.10
C ILE A 216 -4.40 1.12 40.27
N ALA A 217 -3.48 2.07 40.30
CA ALA A 217 -3.58 3.30 39.55
C ALA A 217 -3.69 3.03 38.02
N MET A 218 -2.96 2.04 37.51
CA MET A 218 -3.09 1.60 36.09
C MET A 218 -4.47 0.97 35.83
N SER A 219 -4.98 0.13 36.74
CA SER A 219 -6.29 -0.50 36.61
C SER A 219 -7.40 0.53 36.63
N ASP A 220 -7.41 1.46 37.59
CA ASP A 220 -8.40 2.54 37.69
C ASP A 220 -8.37 3.47 36.47
N THR A 221 -7.17 3.81 36.03
CA THR A 221 -7.01 4.61 34.82
C THR A 221 -7.58 3.88 33.60
N LEU A 222 -7.41 2.58 33.51
CA LEU A 222 -7.93 1.79 32.39
C LEU A 222 -9.45 1.66 32.43
N GLN A 223 -10.02 1.44 33.65
CA GLN A 223 -11.46 1.29 33.86
C GLN A 223 -12.23 2.60 33.70
N THR A 224 -11.73 3.68 34.31
CA THR A 224 -12.43 4.99 34.29
C THR A 224 -12.13 5.78 33.00
N SER A 225 -10.92 5.69 32.49
CA SER A 225 -10.43 6.55 31.39
C SER A 225 -10.04 5.77 30.13
N GLY A 226 -10.21 4.44 30.09
CA GLY A 226 -9.79 3.61 28.96
C GLY A 226 -10.39 4.05 27.61
N VAL A 227 -11.66 4.47 27.61
CA VAL A 227 -12.32 5.01 26.40
C VAL A 227 -11.68 6.34 25.99
N TYR A 228 -11.33 7.21 26.94
CA TYR A 228 -10.66 8.49 26.63
C TYR A 228 -9.26 8.27 26.08
N TRP A 229 -8.50 7.26 26.56
CA TRP A 229 -7.22 6.87 26.01
C TRP A 229 -7.34 6.39 24.58
N LEU A 230 -8.36 5.58 24.27
CA LEU A 230 -8.62 5.09 22.92
C LEU A 230 -9.03 6.23 21.98
N VAL A 231 -9.89 7.13 22.43
CA VAL A 231 -10.28 8.33 21.68
C VAL A 231 -9.08 9.28 21.49
N GLY A 232 -8.25 9.46 22.55
CA GLY A 232 -7.02 10.25 22.48
C GLY A 232 -6.02 9.68 21.46
N LEU A 233 -5.81 8.36 21.46
CA LEU A 233 -4.94 7.68 20.49
C LEU A 233 -5.46 7.83 19.06
N LEU A 234 -6.77 7.64 18.85
CA LEU A 234 -7.42 7.88 17.56
C LEU A 234 -7.29 9.35 17.13
N GLY A 235 -7.51 10.28 18.07
CA GLY A 235 -7.32 11.71 17.83
C GLY A 235 -5.89 12.06 17.45
N LEU A 236 -4.90 11.48 18.13
CA LEU A 236 -3.48 11.66 17.83
C LEU A 236 -3.12 11.10 16.44
N LEU A 237 -3.66 9.93 16.08
CA LEU A 237 -3.47 9.37 14.73
C LEU A 237 -4.08 10.25 13.64
N VAL A 238 -5.30 10.75 13.86
CA VAL A 238 -5.97 11.66 12.91
C VAL A 238 -5.22 12.99 12.83
N LEU A 239 -4.77 13.54 13.94
CA LEU A 239 -3.98 14.76 14.00
C LEU A 239 -2.64 14.57 13.28
N GLY A 240 -1.93 13.46 13.54
CA GLY A 240 -0.71 13.08 12.83
C GLY A 240 -0.92 13.00 11.33
N GLN A 241 -1.99 12.35 10.87
CA GLN A 241 -2.33 12.29 9.46
C GLN A 241 -2.67 13.67 8.87
N ARG A 242 -3.31 14.57 9.64
CA ARG A 242 -3.58 15.95 9.21
C ARG A 242 -2.32 16.80 9.14
N LEU A 243 -1.44 16.68 10.12
CA LEU A 243 -0.15 17.38 10.15
C LEU A 243 0.76 16.94 8.99
N LEU A 244 0.78 15.63 8.68
CA LEU A 244 1.53 15.07 7.54
C LEU A 244 0.94 15.45 6.16
N LYS A 245 -0.26 16.05 6.09
CA LYS A 245 -0.77 16.66 4.84
C LYS A 245 -0.07 17.99 4.50
N ASN A 246 0.50 18.67 5.49
CA ASN A 246 1.32 19.86 5.26
C ASN A 246 2.67 19.43 4.64
N PRO A 247 3.02 19.89 3.42
CA PRO A 247 4.20 19.44 2.70
C PRO A 247 5.51 19.71 3.47
N ALA A 248 5.61 20.85 4.18
CA ALA A 248 6.80 21.17 4.96
C ALA A 248 6.98 20.24 6.18
N MET A 249 5.89 19.88 6.85
CA MET A 249 5.91 18.98 8.00
C MET A 249 6.20 17.54 7.57
N ARG A 250 5.60 17.11 6.46
CA ARG A 250 5.89 15.81 5.84
C ARG A 250 7.35 15.68 5.46
N LEU A 251 7.95 16.71 4.86
CA LEU A 251 9.35 16.70 4.49
C LEU A 251 10.28 16.54 5.71
N ARG A 252 9.99 17.26 6.81
CA ARG A 252 10.75 17.14 8.06
C ARG A 252 10.62 15.74 8.67
N TRP A 253 9.40 15.21 8.71
CA TRP A 253 9.13 13.86 9.19
C TRP A 253 9.88 12.81 8.36
N ASP A 254 9.78 12.88 7.03
CA ASP A 254 10.43 11.98 6.09
C ASP A 254 11.96 12.01 6.22
N LYS A 255 12.55 13.20 6.44
CA LYS A 255 13.97 13.36 6.73
C LYS A 255 14.36 12.75 8.07
N THR A 256 13.55 12.94 9.11
CA THR A 256 13.81 12.39 10.45
C THR A 256 13.71 10.87 10.45
N LEU A 257 12.70 10.31 9.73
CA LEU A 257 12.52 8.87 9.58
C LEU A 257 13.77 8.18 9.01
N LEU A 258 14.45 8.80 8.06
CA LEU A 258 15.69 8.26 7.47
C LEU A 258 16.89 8.27 8.45
N ARG A 259 16.83 9.05 9.54
CA ARG A 259 17.92 9.14 10.54
C ARG A 259 17.81 8.09 11.64
N LEU A 260 16.64 7.51 11.83
CA LEU A 260 16.41 6.49 12.85
C LEU A 260 17.19 5.19 12.54
N PRO A 261 17.75 4.50 13.55
CA PRO A 261 18.67 3.39 13.32
C PRO A 261 18.02 2.17 12.64
N VAL A 262 16.80 1.81 12.98
CA VAL A 262 16.08 0.65 12.41
C VAL A 262 15.20 1.07 11.25
N THR A 263 14.23 1.96 11.51
CA THR A 263 13.26 2.41 10.49
C THR A 263 13.93 3.14 9.33
N GLY A 264 15.04 3.86 9.59
CA GLY A 264 15.78 4.58 8.56
C GLY A 264 16.52 3.64 7.60
N ARG A 265 17.00 2.47 8.06
CA ARG A 265 17.61 1.47 7.18
C ARG A 265 16.55 0.88 6.24
N VAL A 266 15.42 0.45 6.80
CA VAL A 266 14.29 -0.09 6.02
C VAL A 266 13.74 0.95 5.04
N ALA A 267 13.56 2.20 5.49
CA ALA A 267 13.05 3.27 4.62
C ALA A 267 14.02 3.60 3.47
N ARG A 268 15.34 3.64 3.73
CA ARG A 268 16.37 3.82 2.67
C ARG A 268 16.33 2.64 1.70
N GLY A 269 16.39 1.41 2.21
CA GLY A 269 16.35 0.20 1.38
C GLY A 269 15.11 0.16 0.48
N LEU A 270 13.93 0.49 1.01
CA LEU A 270 12.70 0.54 0.23
C LEU A 270 12.76 1.58 -0.91
N ASN A 271 13.25 2.79 -0.62
CA ASN A 271 13.29 3.85 -1.62
C ASN A 271 14.38 3.59 -2.67
N THR A 272 15.56 3.08 -2.27
CA THR A 272 16.62 2.72 -3.22
C THR A 272 16.24 1.54 -4.10
N ALA A 273 15.61 0.50 -3.55
CA ALA A 273 15.11 -0.63 -4.33
C ALA A 273 14.05 -0.19 -5.34
N ARG A 274 13.08 0.63 -4.93
CA ARG A 274 12.07 1.18 -5.85
C ARG A 274 12.68 2.03 -6.95
N PHE A 275 13.57 2.94 -6.60
CA PHE A 275 14.25 3.79 -7.56
C PHE A 275 15.03 2.95 -8.58
N SER A 276 15.85 2.00 -8.11
CA SER A 276 16.68 1.16 -8.97
C SER A 276 15.82 0.32 -9.92
N ARG A 277 14.77 -0.32 -9.39
CA ARG A 277 13.85 -1.13 -10.21
C ARG A 277 13.13 -0.27 -11.24
N THR A 278 12.62 0.89 -10.84
CA THR A 278 11.91 1.80 -11.75
C THR A 278 12.84 2.30 -12.85
N LEU A 279 14.06 2.72 -12.48
CA LEU A 279 15.03 3.22 -13.44
C LEU A 279 15.48 2.11 -14.41
N SER A 280 15.75 0.89 -13.90
CA SER A 280 16.08 -0.29 -14.71
C SER A 280 14.99 -0.57 -15.76
N ILE A 281 13.73 -0.60 -15.35
CA ILE A 281 12.61 -0.87 -16.24
C ILE A 281 12.48 0.23 -17.31
N LEU A 282 12.64 1.51 -16.94
CA LEU A 282 12.53 2.63 -17.87
C LEU A 282 13.67 2.65 -18.89
N THR A 283 14.90 2.42 -18.45
CA THR A 283 16.05 2.32 -19.37
C THR A 283 15.92 1.14 -20.31
N ALA A 284 15.49 -0.01 -19.81
CA ALA A 284 15.21 -1.18 -20.61
C ALA A 284 14.05 -0.98 -21.61
N SER A 285 13.17 -0.01 -21.35
CA SER A 285 12.08 0.37 -22.26
C SER A 285 12.45 1.54 -23.19
N SER A 286 13.76 1.83 -23.33
CA SER A 286 14.31 2.90 -24.16
C SER A 286 13.81 4.31 -23.80
N VAL A 287 13.39 4.52 -22.56
CA VAL A 287 13.08 5.86 -22.02
C VAL A 287 14.38 6.62 -21.80
N PRO A 288 14.51 7.89 -22.25
CA PRO A 288 15.70 8.69 -22.01
C PRO A 288 16.07 8.73 -20.52
N LEU A 289 17.37 8.58 -20.21
CA LEU A 289 17.86 8.45 -18.84
C LEU A 289 17.36 9.56 -17.90
N LEU A 290 17.36 10.81 -18.37
CA LEU A 290 16.90 11.95 -17.58
C LEU A 290 15.43 11.85 -17.22
N GLU A 291 14.58 11.50 -18.18
CA GLU A 291 13.15 11.26 -17.97
C GLU A 291 12.94 10.03 -17.04
N GLY A 292 13.78 9.01 -17.22
CA GLY A 292 13.81 7.83 -16.37
C GLY A 292 14.08 8.18 -14.90
N ILE A 293 15.07 9.02 -14.61
CA ILE A 293 15.41 9.46 -13.25
C ILE A 293 14.24 10.25 -12.63
N GLN A 294 13.63 11.17 -13.39
CA GLN A 294 12.49 11.97 -12.92
C GLN A 294 11.28 11.10 -12.58
N ASN A 295 10.94 10.16 -13.44
CA ASN A 295 9.84 9.22 -13.20
C ASN A 295 10.14 8.27 -12.03
N ALA A 296 11.38 7.78 -11.92
CA ALA A 296 11.80 6.95 -10.79
C ALA A 296 11.80 7.72 -9.47
N ALA A 297 12.13 9.02 -9.48
CA ALA A 297 12.00 9.89 -8.31
C ALA A 297 10.55 10.02 -7.83
N ALA A 298 9.59 10.19 -8.75
CA ALA A 298 8.18 10.35 -8.44
C ALA A 298 7.53 9.10 -7.80
N VAL A 299 8.11 7.91 -7.99
CA VAL A 299 7.65 6.65 -7.37
C VAL A 299 8.14 6.51 -5.92
N SER A 300 9.08 7.35 -5.47
CA SER A 300 9.59 7.33 -4.10
C SER A 300 8.49 7.60 -3.08
N ALA A 301 8.43 6.79 -2.02
CA ALA A 301 7.45 6.96 -0.95
C ALA A 301 7.77 8.15 -0.04
N ASN A 302 9.05 8.48 0.06
CA ASN A 302 9.61 9.51 0.93
C ASN A 302 9.86 10.80 0.13
N ARG A 303 9.22 11.90 0.53
CA ARG A 303 9.32 13.19 -0.16
C ARG A 303 10.73 13.80 -0.14
N TYR A 304 11.49 13.54 0.91
CA TYR A 304 12.86 14.01 0.97
C TYR A 304 13.73 13.29 -0.06
N VAL A 305 13.57 11.96 -0.18
CA VAL A 305 14.26 11.16 -1.20
C VAL A 305 13.88 11.60 -2.60
N GLU A 306 12.59 11.82 -2.86
CA GLU A 306 12.09 12.34 -4.14
C GLU A 306 12.79 13.65 -4.52
N GLN A 307 12.85 14.62 -3.61
CA GLN A 307 13.55 15.90 -3.86
C GLN A 307 15.04 15.73 -4.13
N GLN A 308 15.72 14.85 -3.37
CA GLN A 308 17.13 14.58 -3.60
C GLN A 308 17.38 13.96 -4.97
N LEU A 309 16.52 13.02 -5.39
CA LEU A 309 16.63 12.39 -6.71
C LEU A 309 16.36 13.36 -7.85
N LEU A 310 15.45 14.32 -7.68
CA LEU A 310 15.23 15.38 -8.67
C LEU A 310 16.46 16.31 -8.80
N LEU A 311 17.12 16.62 -7.69
CA LEU A 311 18.40 17.35 -7.73
C LEU A 311 19.49 16.54 -8.46
N ALA A 312 19.54 15.22 -8.27
CA ALA A 312 20.45 14.36 -9.03
C ALA A 312 20.12 14.38 -10.54
N ALA A 313 18.83 14.40 -10.90
CA ALA A 313 18.41 14.53 -12.29
C ALA A 313 18.90 15.85 -12.92
N ASP A 314 18.84 16.96 -12.19
CA ASP A 314 19.32 18.25 -12.67
C ASP A 314 20.84 18.22 -12.90
N ARG A 315 21.62 17.58 -12.04
CA ARG A 315 23.07 17.40 -12.22
C ARG A 315 23.41 16.52 -13.43
N VAL A 316 22.66 15.45 -13.64
CA VAL A 316 22.81 14.62 -14.85
C VAL A 316 22.51 15.44 -16.10
N ARG A 317 21.50 16.32 -16.07
CA ARG A 317 21.20 17.27 -17.15
C ARG A 317 22.36 18.23 -17.42
N GLU A 318 23.08 18.64 -16.39
CA GLU A 318 24.27 19.49 -16.47
C GLU A 318 25.54 18.74 -16.92
N GLY A 319 25.44 17.44 -17.20
CA GLY A 319 26.53 16.61 -17.71
C GLY A 319 27.29 15.79 -16.68
N SER A 320 26.84 15.77 -15.42
CA SER A 320 27.43 14.87 -14.41
C SER A 320 27.07 13.42 -14.71
N SER A 321 27.97 12.46 -14.40
CA SER A 321 27.64 11.03 -14.46
C SER A 321 26.55 10.68 -13.46
N LEU A 322 25.69 9.70 -13.79
CA LEU A 322 24.65 9.20 -12.88
C LEU A 322 25.24 8.75 -11.55
N ARG A 323 26.37 8.01 -11.61
CA ARG A 323 27.10 7.62 -10.40
C ARG A 323 27.46 8.81 -9.52
N ALA A 324 28.06 9.87 -10.10
CA ALA A 324 28.49 11.04 -9.32
C ALA A 324 27.28 11.75 -8.69
N ALA A 325 26.23 11.97 -9.47
CA ALA A 325 25.00 12.61 -9.01
C ALA A 325 24.32 11.83 -7.84
N LEU A 326 24.26 10.50 -7.93
CA LEU A 326 23.67 9.67 -6.88
C LEU A 326 24.58 9.53 -5.63
N ALA A 327 25.90 9.52 -5.80
CA ALA A 327 26.85 9.37 -4.69
C ALA A 327 26.76 10.54 -3.68
N GLU A 328 26.54 11.75 -4.17
CA GLU A 328 26.41 12.94 -3.32
C GLU A 328 25.19 12.89 -2.39
N LEU A 329 24.15 12.17 -2.77
CA LEU A 329 22.94 12.03 -1.97
C LEU A 329 23.15 11.22 -0.67
N ARG A 330 24.19 10.38 -0.63
CA ARG A 330 24.52 9.46 0.49
C ARG A 330 23.35 8.56 0.90
N LEU A 331 22.48 8.25 -0.06
CA LEU A 331 21.31 7.38 0.12
C LEU A 331 21.56 5.96 -0.38
N PHE A 332 22.43 5.84 -1.38
CA PHE A 332 22.65 4.59 -2.11
C PHE A 332 23.85 3.80 -1.56
N PRO A 333 23.75 2.46 -1.49
CA PRO A 333 24.86 1.60 -1.11
C PRO A 333 26.02 1.70 -2.10
N PRO A 334 27.28 1.55 -1.62
CA PRO A 334 28.46 1.63 -2.47
C PRO A 334 28.45 0.64 -3.63
N MET A 335 27.95 -0.57 -3.41
CA MET A 335 27.89 -1.61 -4.44
C MET A 335 27.00 -1.20 -5.62
N MET A 336 25.83 -0.60 -5.33
CA MET A 336 24.96 -0.09 -6.38
C MET A 336 25.63 1.01 -7.22
N LEU A 337 26.32 1.97 -6.54
CA LEU A 337 27.06 3.04 -7.21
C LEU A 337 28.18 2.50 -8.08
N TYR A 338 28.84 1.41 -7.66
CA TYR A 338 29.85 0.73 -8.44
C TYR A 338 29.28 0.08 -9.70
N MET A 339 28.15 -0.62 -9.57
CA MET A 339 27.46 -1.23 -10.72
C MET A 339 27.01 -0.18 -11.75
N ILE A 340 26.47 0.95 -11.29
CA ILE A 340 26.11 2.07 -12.16
C ILE A 340 27.34 2.62 -12.85
N ALA A 341 28.44 2.83 -12.15
CA ALA A 341 29.69 3.29 -12.76
C ALA A 341 30.20 2.34 -13.85
N SER A 342 30.18 1.04 -13.58
CA SER A 342 30.57 0.02 -14.54
C SER A 342 29.67 0.06 -15.78
N GLY A 343 28.34 0.16 -15.59
CA GLY A 343 27.40 0.26 -16.69
C GLY A 343 27.53 1.54 -17.53
N GLU A 344 27.86 2.69 -16.89
CA GLU A 344 28.15 3.94 -17.62
C GLU A 344 29.43 3.83 -18.47
N GLN A 345 30.46 3.13 -17.97
CA GLN A 345 31.73 2.97 -18.69
C GLN A 345 31.66 1.92 -19.80
N SER A 346 30.93 0.82 -19.59
CA SER A 346 30.79 -0.25 -20.58
C SER A 346 29.70 0.01 -21.65
N GLY A 347 28.83 1.01 -21.41
CA GLY A 347 27.64 1.22 -22.23
C GLY A 347 26.49 0.24 -21.92
N GLU A 348 26.62 -0.63 -20.92
CA GLU A 348 25.65 -1.64 -20.51
C GLU A 348 24.87 -1.20 -19.25
N LEU A 349 24.47 0.07 -19.22
CA LEU A 349 23.79 0.66 -18.06
C LEU A 349 22.47 -0.08 -17.72
N GLU A 350 21.74 -0.53 -18.73
CA GLU A 350 20.48 -1.28 -18.55
C GLU A 350 20.71 -2.54 -17.73
N THR A 351 21.65 -3.39 -18.14
CA THR A 351 21.97 -4.67 -17.49
C THR A 351 22.48 -4.46 -16.07
N MET A 352 23.34 -3.45 -15.87
CA MET A 352 23.89 -3.13 -14.55
C MET A 352 22.83 -2.55 -13.60
N LEU A 353 21.91 -1.74 -14.10
CA LEU A 353 20.78 -1.24 -13.30
C LEU A 353 19.80 -2.36 -12.92
N GLU A 354 19.56 -3.33 -13.80
CA GLU A 354 18.73 -4.49 -13.47
C GLU A 354 19.34 -5.34 -12.36
N GLN A 355 20.63 -5.65 -12.46
CA GLN A 355 21.35 -6.37 -11.41
C GLN A 355 21.38 -5.58 -10.10
N ALA A 356 21.62 -4.26 -10.16
CA ALA A 356 21.58 -3.39 -8.99
C ALA A 356 20.19 -3.39 -8.34
N ALA A 357 19.11 -3.36 -9.12
CA ALA A 357 17.75 -3.43 -8.64
C ALA A 357 17.46 -4.76 -7.92
N VAL A 358 17.83 -5.89 -8.52
CA VAL A 358 17.67 -7.22 -7.91
C VAL A 358 18.43 -7.32 -6.59
N ASN A 359 19.66 -6.82 -6.54
CA ASN A 359 20.47 -6.82 -5.32
C ASN A 359 19.84 -5.95 -4.22
N GLN A 360 19.33 -4.77 -4.57
CA GLN A 360 18.66 -3.88 -3.63
C GLN A 360 17.34 -4.46 -3.09
N GLU A 361 16.59 -5.17 -3.92
CA GLU A 361 15.38 -5.87 -3.49
C GLU A 361 15.70 -6.99 -2.51
N ARG A 362 16.73 -7.80 -2.78
CA ARG A 362 17.17 -8.87 -1.87
C ARG A 362 17.69 -8.31 -0.54
N GLU A 363 18.46 -7.24 -0.58
CA GLU A 363 18.95 -6.56 0.62
C GLU A 363 17.79 -6.00 1.44
N PHE A 364 16.81 -5.38 0.79
CA PHE A 364 15.60 -4.88 1.46
C PHE A 364 14.79 -6.02 2.10
N ASP A 365 14.57 -7.12 1.39
CA ASP A 365 13.87 -8.30 1.91
C ASP A 365 14.58 -8.88 3.14
N THR A 366 15.92 -8.93 3.12
CA THR A 366 16.72 -9.37 4.25
C THR A 366 16.58 -8.44 5.45
N GLN A 367 16.66 -7.12 5.22
CA GLN A 367 16.50 -6.11 6.29
C GLN A 367 15.11 -6.15 6.93
N VAL A 368 14.06 -6.32 6.12
CA VAL A 368 12.69 -6.49 6.61
C VAL A 368 12.55 -7.79 7.39
N GLY A 369 13.10 -8.89 6.89
CA GLY A 369 13.09 -10.19 7.57
C GLY A 369 13.77 -10.13 8.94
N LEU A 370 14.93 -9.48 9.03
CA LEU A 370 15.63 -9.27 10.31
C LEU A 370 14.83 -8.37 11.26
N ALA A 371 14.26 -7.27 10.77
CA ALA A 371 13.46 -6.39 11.60
C ALA A 371 12.23 -7.08 12.19
N LEU A 372 11.53 -7.88 11.38
CA LEU A 372 10.36 -8.66 11.81
C LEU A 372 10.77 -9.82 12.73
N GLY A 373 11.88 -10.51 12.43
CA GLY A 373 12.40 -11.61 13.24
C GLY A 373 12.86 -11.18 14.64
N LEU A 374 13.34 -9.93 14.80
CA LEU A 374 13.69 -9.38 16.11
C LEU A 374 12.47 -8.83 16.85
N PHE A 375 11.44 -8.40 16.13
CA PHE A 375 10.25 -7.83 16.75
C PHE A 375 9.46 -8.86 17.57
N GLU A 376 9.37 -10.10 17.08
CA GLU A 376 8.67 -11.20 17.75
C GLU A 376 9.27 -11.54 19.12
N PRO A 377 10.56 -11.90 19.26
CA PRO A 377 11.17 -12.15 20.56
C PRO A 377 11.09 -10.93 21.50
N ALA A 378 11.28 -9.73 20.99
CA ALA A 378 11.16 -8.52 21.80
C ALA A 378 9.76 -8.33 22.38
N LEU A 379 8.71 -8.64 21.61
CA LEU A 379 7.33 -8.58 22.04
C LEU A 379 7.02 -9.64 23.09
N VAL A 380 7.53 -10.87 22.94
CA VAL A 380 7.37 -11.95 23.91
C VAL A 380 8.06 -11.60 25.24
N VAL A 381 9.30 -11.11 25.20
CA VAL A 381 10.05 -10.69 26.39
C VAL A 381 9.34 -9.53 27.10
N MET A 382 8.85 -8.55 26.35
CA MET A 382 8.08 -7.43 26.90
C MET A 382 6.81 -7.93 27.61
N MET A 383 6.08 -8.86 26.98
CA MET A 383 4.88 -9.47 27.54
C MET A 383 5.18 -10.24 28.81
N ALA A 384 6.21 -11.11 28.79
CA ALA A 384 6.64 -11.84 29.96
C ALA A 384 7.00 -10.89 31.12
N GLY A 385 7.66 -9.78 30.82
CA GLY A 385 7.98 -8.74 31.80
C GLY A 385 6.73 -8.08 32.41
N VAL A 386 5.74 -7.75 31.57
CA VAL A 386 4.46 -7.18 32.07
C VAL A 386 3.71 -8.17 32.94
N VAL A 387 3.59 -9.43 32.50
CA VAL A 387 2.92 -10.48 33.32
C VAL A 387 3.66 -10.73 34.62
N LEU A 388 5.00 -10.82 34.57
CA LEU A 388 5.82 -11.00 35.78
C LEU A 388 5.63 -9.84 36.74
N PHE A 389 5.61 -8.59 36.28
CA PHE A 389 5.34 -7.42 37.09
C PHE A 389 3.96 -7.51 37.80
N ILE A 390 2.91 -7.89 37.02
CA ILE A 390 1.57 -8.08 37.59
C ILE A 390 1.57 -9.16 38.70
N VAL A 391 2.22 -10.30 38.45
CA VAL A 391 2.30 -11.41 39.40
C VAL A 391 3.02 -10.98 40.66
N ILE A 392 4.17 -10.31 40.57
CA ILE A 392 4.92 -9.81 41.72
C ILE A 392 4.07 -8.80 42.52
N ALA A 393 3.42 -7.84 41.83
CA ALA A 393 2.59 -6.83 42.48
C ALA A 393 1.37 -7.43 43.19
N ILE A 394 0.93 -8.62 42.80
CA ILE A 394 -0.13 -9.39 43.49
C ILE A 394 0.42 -10.21 44.65
N LEU A 395 1.57 -10.87 44.46
CA LEU A 395 2.15 -11.76 45.50
C LEU A 395 2.81 -11.02 46.64
N GLU A 396 3.39 -9.84 46.41
CA GLU A 396 4.11 -9.07 47.43
C GLU A 396 3.25 -8.77 48.67
N PRO A 397 2.00 -8.24 48.56
CA PRO A 397 1.12 -8.07 49.70
C PRO A 397 0.79 -9.39 50.41
N MET A 398 0.53 -10.48 49.68
CA MET A 398 0.20 -11.78 50.26
C MET A 398 1.33 -12.35 51.12
N LEU A 399 2.58 -12.19 50.66
CA LEU A 399 3.77 -12.59 51.42
C LEU A 399 3.97 -11.75 52.68
N GLN A 400 3.70 -10.44 52.62
CA GLN A 400 3.77 -9.57 53.79
C GLN A 400 2.73 -9.96 54.86
N LEU A 401 1.51 -10.32 54.47
CA LEU A 401 0.48 -10.82 55.41
C LEU A 401 0.89 -12.13 56.04
N ASN A 402 1.39 -13.09 55.28
CA ASN A 402 1.79 -14.39 55.82
C ASN A 402 2.93 -14.28 56.85
N ASN A 403 3.86 -13.34 56.63
CA ASN A 403 4.95 -13.07 57.59
C ASN A 403 4.45 -12.39 58.88
N MET A 404 3.32 -11.67 58.84
CA MET A 404 2.75 -11.04 60.06
C MET A 404 1.83 -11.97 60.87
N VAL A 405 1.17 -12.93 60.22
CA VAL A 405 0.34 -13.94 60.90
C VAL A 405 1.18 -15.05 61.53
N GLY A 406 2.41 -15.25 61.04
CA GLY A 406 3.35 -16.26 61.56
C GLY A 406 4.25 -15.78 62.70
N MET A 407 4.06 -14.54 63.20
CA MET A 407 4.63 -14.03 64.47
C MET A 407 3.55 -13.99 65.55
#